data_77ddd6313d452449785f66afe3f437d3
#
_entry.id   77ddd6313d452449785f66afe3f437d3
#
_cell.length_a   1.000
_cell.length_b   1.000
_cell.length_c   1.000
_cell.angle_alpha   90.00
_cell.angle_beta   90.00
_cell.angle_gamma   90.00
#
_symmetry.space_group_name_H-M   'P 1'
#
loop_
_entity.id
_entity.type
_entity.pdbx_description
1 polymer ?
#
loop_
_entity_poly.entity_id
_entity_poly.type
_entity_poly.pdbx_seq_one_letter_code
_entity_poly.pdbx_strand_id
1 'polypeptide(L)'
;MQYSVVHLTYSFSETWQQDLFEQAMCDMGFEVFDGANAYIQTAILEGSQDMIQSLIANTEGVALVNIEQCEDINWNATWEAEHEIV
;
A
#
# COMPACT_ATOMS: atom_id res chain seq x y z
N MET A 1 -15.90 5.85 -0.88
CA MET A 1 -14.70 5.68 -1.72
C MET A 1 -14.00 4.38 -1.33
N GLN A 2 -13.68 3.56 -2.31
CA GLN A 2 -13.05 2.27 -2.02
C GLN A 2 -11.53 2.37 -2.09
N TYR A 3 -10.88 1.76 -1.14
CA TYR A 3 -9.42 1.66 -1.08
C TYR A 3 -8.98 0.22 -1.15
N SER A 4 -7.78 0.02 -1.65
CA SER A 4 -7.13 -1.27 -1.65
C SER A 4 -5.83 -1.17 -0.85
N VAL A 5 -5.50 -2.25 -0.17
CA VAL A 5 -4.27 -2.36 0.60
C VAL A 5 -3.37 -3.36 -0.10
N VAL A 6 -2.19 -2.89 -0.49
CA VAL A 6 -1.18 -3.75 -1.10
C VAL A 6 -0.22 -4.18 0.01
N HIS A 7 -0.25 -5.45 0.34
CA HIS A 7 0.61 -6.02 1.38
C HIS A 7 1.91 -6.48 0.75
N LEU A 8 3.01 -5.95 1.26
CA LEU A 8 4.34 -6.21 0.74
C LEU A 8 5.25 -6.74 1.83
N THR A 9 6.41 -7.26 1.43
CA THR A 9 7.50 -7.54 2.36
C THR A 9 8.73 -6.81 1.85
N TYR A 10 9.46 -6.20 2.79
CA TYR A 10 10.68 -5.48 2.48
C TYR A 10 11.89 -6.23 3.00
N SER A 11 12.93 -6.28 2.18
CA SER A 11 14.23 -6.84 2.57
C SER A 11 15.35 -5.99 1.98
N PHE A 12 15.14 -4.66 1.98
CA PHE A 12 16.13 -3.74 1.45
C PHE A 12 17.38 -3.71 2.33
N SER A 13 18.54 -3.61 1.70
CA SER A 13 19.82 -3.49 2.40
C SER A 13 20.02 -2.08 2.96
N GLU A 14 19.47 -1.08 2.26
CA GLU A 14 19.68 0.32 2.58
C GLU A 14 18.34 1.05 2.67
N THR A 15 18.25 1.98 3.59
CA THR A 15 17.02 2.76 3.79
C THR A 15 16.65 3.56 2.55
N TRP A 16 17.64 4.09 1.83
CA TRP A 16 17.38 4.90 0.65
C TRP A 16 16.69 4.10 -0.46
N GLN A 17 16.93 2.80 -0.52
CA GLN A 17 16.26 1.93 -1.49
C GLN A 17 14.76 1.86 -1.22
N GLN A 18 14.39 1.74 0.05
CA GLN A 18 12.99 1.76 0.44
C GLN A 18 12.34 3.10 0.11
N ASP A 19 13.03 4.19 0.40
CA ASP A 19 12.52 5.54 0.12
C ASP A 19 12.26 5.73 -1.37
N LEU A 20 13.17 5.29 -2.23
CA LEU A 20 12.98 5.38 -3.67
C LEU A 20 11.78 4.55 -4.13
N PHE A 21 11.63 3.35 -3.59
CA PHE A 21 10.50 2.50 -3.94
C PHE A 21 9.17 3.15 -3.52
N GLU A 22 9.11 3.65 -2.30
CA GLU A 22 7.90 4.31 -1.80
C GLU A 22 7.57 5.56 -2.60
N GLN A 23 8.57 6.31 -3.00
CA GLN A 23 8.36 7.48 -3.84
C GLN A 23 7.77 7.09 -5.20
N ALA A 24 8.28 6.03 -5.81
CA ALA A 24 7.75 5.52 -7.07
C ALA A 24 6.29 5.07 -6.91
N MET A 25 5.97 4.44 -5.78
CA MET A 25 4.60 4.03 -5.48
C MET A 25 3.69 5.24 -5.30
N CYS A 26 4.15 6.27 -4.61
CA CYS A 26 3.39 7.52 -4.47
C CYS A 26 3.08 8.15 -5.83
N ASP A 27 4.03 8.11 -6.75
CA ASP A 27 3.84 8.63 -8.11
C ASP A 27 2.76 7.85 -8.86
N MET A 28 2.52 6.61 -8.49
CA MET A 28 1.46 5.79 -9.09
C MET A 28 0.09 6.03 -8.47
N GLY A 29 0.02 6.76 -7.35
CA GLY A 29 -1.24 7.09 -6.72
C GLY A 29 -1.43 6.56 -5.31
N PHE A 30 -0.44 5.92 -4.72
CA PHE A 30 -0.52 5.48 -3.33
C PHE A 30 -0.51 6.69 -2.40
N GLU A 31 -1.37 6.68 -1.42
CA GLU A 31 -1.58 7.83 -0.54
C GLU A 31 -0.96 7.64 0.85
N VAL A 32 -0.99 6.42 1.37
CA VAL A 32 -0.55 6.15 2.74
C VAL A 32 0.27 4.87 2.77
N PHE A 33 1.33 4.88 3.57
CA PHE A 33 2.13 3.70 3.85
C PHE A 33 2.11 3.42 5.34
N ASP A 34 1.82 2.17 5.69
CA ASP A 34 1.86 1.71 7.07
C ASP A 34 2.82 0.52 7.11
N GLY A 35 4.09 0.81 7.38
CA GLY A 35 5.13 -0.20 7.26
C GLY A 35 5.25 -0.69 5.83
N ALA A 36 5.02 -1.98 5.62
CA ALA A 36 5.03 -2.58 4.30
C ALA A 36 3.65 -2.67 3.65
N ASN A 37 2.65 -2.00 4.22
CA ASN A 37 1.30 -1.94 3.66
C ASN A 37 1.10 -0.60 2.97
N ALA A 38 0.65 -0.63 1.73
CA ALA A 38 0.44 0.59 0.95
C ALA A 38 -1.03 0.70 0.56
N TYR A 39 -1.60 1.88 0.74
CA TYR A 39 -3.00 2.15 0.50
C TYR A 39 -3.18 2.97 -0.76
N ILE A 40 -4.08 2.54 -1.63
CA ILE A 40 -4.37 3.20 -2.90
C ILE A 40 -5.87 3.12 -3.18
N GLN A 41 -6.41 4.13 -3.85
CA GLN A 41 -7.80 4.06 -4.29
C GLN A 41 -7.98 2.92 -5.28
N THR A 42 -9.02 2.13 -5.09
CA THR A 42 -9.27 0.94 -5.91
C THR A 42 -9.34 1.29 -7.40
N ALA A 43 -9.97 2.40 -7.74
CA ALA A 43 -10.07 2.83 -9.14
C ALA A 43 -8.70 3.09 -9.76
N ILE A 44 -7.79 3.68 -9.00
CA ILE A 44 -6.42 3.92 -9.46
C ILE A 44 -5.66 2.60 -9.60
N LEU A 45 -5.83 1.72 -8.62
CA LEU A 45 -5.19 0.40 -8.66
C LEU A 45 -5.60 -0.38 -9.90
N GLU A 46 -6.90 -0.41 -10.22
CA GLU A 46 -7.39 -1.14 -11.39
C GLU A 46 -6.77 -0.63 -12.68
N GLY A 47 -6.55 0.68 -12.78
CA GLY A 47 -5.94 1.27 -13.97
C GLY A 47 -4.42 1.14 -14.03
N SER A 48 -3.78 0.83 -12.92
CA SER A 48 -2.31 0.79 -12.80
C SER A 48 -1.77 -0.55 -12.33
N GLN A 49 -2.61 -1.57 -12.23
CA GLN A 49 -2.23 -2.84 -11.63
C GLN A 49 -1.01 -3.46 -12.29
N ASP A 50 -0.97 -3.47 -13.62
CA ASP A 50 0.17 -4.04 -14.35
C ASP A 50 1.45 -3.28 -14.07
N MET A 51 1.37 -1.96 -14.01
CA MET A 51 2.53 -1.12 -13.73
C MET A 51 3.04 -1.33 -12.30
N ILE A 52 2.13 -1.46 -11.35
CA ILE A 52 2.48 -1.70 -9.95
C ILE A 52 3.14 -3.05 -9.80
N GLN A 53 2.58 -4.09 -10.40
CA GLN A 53 3.17 -5.42 -10.36
C GLN A 53 4.54 -5.45 -11.03
N SER A 54 4.71 -4.75 -12.14
CA SER A 54 6.00 -4.63 -12.80
C SER A 54 7.03 -3.93 -11.94
N LEU A 55 6.64 -2.86 -11.27
CA LEU A 55 7.52 -2.14 -10.36
C LEU A 55 8.01 -3.06 -9.24
N ILE A 56 7.09 -3.80 -8.63
CA ILE A 56 7.43 -4.72 -7.55
C ILE A 56 8.37 -5.82 -8.06
N ALA A 57 8.06 -6.39 -9.22
CA ALA A 57 8.87 -7.46 -9.80
C ALA A 57 10.27 -6.99 -10.18
N ASN A 58 10.42 -5.72 -10.57
CA ASN A 58 11.70 -5.17 -11.00
C ASN A 58 12.51 -4.55 -9.85
N THR A 59 11.94 -4.48 -8.66
CA THR A 59 12.63 -3.89 -7.50
C THR A 59 13.13 -5.00 -6.60
N GLU A 60 14.46 -5.04 -6.39
CA GLU A 60 15.05 -5.98 -5.45
C GLU A 60 14.75 -5.53 -4.03
N GLY A 61 14.45 -6.49 -3.16
CA GLY A 61 14.19 -6.20 -1.76
C GLY A 61 12.74 -5.97 -1.42
N VAL A 62 11.83 -6.16 -2.38
CA VAL A 62 10.40 -6.07 -2.12
C VAL A 62 9.68 -7.23 -2.80
N ALA A 63 8.66 -7.75 -2.13
CA ALA A 63 7.84 -8.82 -2.69
C ALA A 63 6.38 -8.53 -2.37
N LEU A 64 5.50 -8.84 -3.31
CA LEU A 64 4.06 -8.73 -3.13
C LEU A 64 3.56 -9.95 -2.37
N VAL A 65 2.87 -9.72 -1.28
CA VAL A 65 2.25 -10.79 -0.48
C VAL A 65 0.79 -10.96 -0.90
N ASN A 66 0.03 -9.86 -0.87
CA ASN A 66 -1.41 -9.91 -1.11
C ASN A 66 -1.93 -8.52 -1.42
N ILE A 67 -3.10 -8.46 -2.05
CA ILE A 67 -3.83 -7.21 -2.26
C ILE A 67 -5.23 -7.43 -1.72
N GLU A 68 -5.64 -6.58 -0.77
CA GLU A 68 -6.98 -6.63 -0.18
C GLU A 68 -7.76 -5.39 -0.58
N GLN A 69 -9.05 -5.56 -0.79
CA GLN A 69 -9.96 -4.44 -1.04
C GLN A 69 -10.64 -4.08 0.27
N CYS A 70 -10.62 -2.81 0.60
CA CYS A 70 -11.29 -2.27 1.78
C CYS A 70 -12.34 -1.28 1.31
N GLU A 71 -13.59 -1.50 1.72
CA GLU A 71 -14.65 -0.56 1.43
C GLU A 71 -14.61 0.57 2.44
N ASP A 72 -14.71 1.79 1.95
CA ASP A 72 -14.88 3.00 2.77
C ASP A 72 -14.02 3.00 4.03
N ILE A 73 -12.71 3.17 3.86
CA ILE A 73 -11.83 3.31 5.01
C ILE A 73 -12.21 4.57 5.76
N ASN A 74 -12.81 4.38 6.92
CA ASN A 74 -13.13 5.47 7.82
C ASN A 74 -12.26 5.35 9.06
N TRP A 75 -11.19 6.09 9.08
CA TRP A 75 -10.22 6.03 10.17
C TRP A 75 -10.84 6.34 11.52
N ASN A 76 -11.77 7.29 11.53
CA ASN A 76 -12.44 7.68 12.77
C ASN A 76 -13.34 6.56 13.30
N ALA A 77 -14.07 5.90 12.42
CA ALA A 77 -14.94 4.81 12.83
C ALA A 77 -14.14 3.64 13.38
N THR A 78 -13.01 3.30 12.75
CA THR A 78 -12.14 2.25 13.23
C THR A 78 -11.61 2.59 14.62
N TRP A 79 -11.22 3.84 14.83
CA TRP A 79 -10.70 4.30 16.09
C TRP A 79 -11.76 4.26 17.19
N GLU A 80 -12.97 4.69 16.88
CA GLU A 80 -14.09 4.65 17.82
C GLU A 80 -14.45 3.22 18.21
N ALA A 81 -14.41 2.30 17.27
CA ALA A 81 -14.68 0.89 17.54
C ALA A 81 -13.71 0.31 18.57
N GLU A 82 -12.45 0.66 18.47
CA GLU A 82 -11.45 0.25 19.45
C GLU A 82 -11.76 0.80 20.82
N HIS A 83 -12.22 2.04 20.90
CA HIS A 83 -12.56 2.67 22.16
C HIS A 83 -13.78 2.04 22.80
N GLU A 84 -14.76 1.66 22.01
CA GLU A 84 -15.99 1.07 22.53
C GLU A 84 -15.77 -0.30 23.17
N ILE A 85 -14.78 -1.00 22.72
CA ILE A 85 -14.46 -2.33 23.25
C ILE A 85 -13.93 -2.23 24.68
N VAL A 86 -13.37 -1.10 24.99
CA VAL A 86 -12.86 -0.84 26.34
C VAL A 86 -14.00 -0.50 27.28
#